data_f652d79f96d257af770606f7a74f6151
#
_entry.id   f652d79f96d257af770606f7a74f6151
#
_cell.length_a   1.000
_cell.length_b   1.000
_cell.length_c   1.000
_cell.angle_alpha   90.00
_cell.angle_beta   90.00
_cell.angle_gamma   90.00
#
_symmetry.space_group_name_H-M   'P 1'
#
loop_
_entity.id
_entity.type
_entity.pdbx_description
1 polymer ?
#
loop_
_entity_poly.entity_id
_entity_poly.type
_entity_poly.pdbx_seq_one_letter_code
_entity_poly.pdbx_strand_id
1 'polypeptide(L)'
;MVLPEDFVLHLPLRYEDETRVIPISQLRPGFAGQVEGEITKSEVLYRPRRQLTATLADDSGELQLRWLNFYPSQQKQVTVGKRLRARGEVRGGLFGREMVHPRLTNADAPLPTALTPVYPSTEGLPQLTLRRAIAQALDRADLSDTLPPQALARYDLPPFAPAIRALHTPAQGESEAAAGYRTGRRGRAPGRWR
;
A
#
# COMPACT_ATOMS: atom_id res chain seq x y z
N MET A 1 -10.38 7.33 27.20
CA MET A 1 -9.11 6.56 27.30
C MET A 1 -9.13 5.61 26.09
N VAL A 2 -8.13 5.66 25.25
CA VAL A 2 -8.01 4.78 24.09
C VAL A 2 -7.28 3.53 24.55
N LEU A 3 -7.86 2.36 24.34
CA LEU A 3 -7.30 1.06 24.71
C LEU A 3 -6.54 0.45 23.52
N PRO A 4 -5.57 -0.45 23.74
CA PRO A 4 -4.90 -1.19 22.66
C PRO A 4 -5.90 -1.92 21.75
N GLU A 5 -6.99 -2.44 22.30
CA GLU A 5 -8.05 -3.15 21.58
C GLU A 5 -8.75 -2.26 20.54
N ASP A 6 -8.87 -0.96 20.78
CA ASP A 6 -9.46 -0.01 19.83
C ASP A 6 -8.61 0.06 18.53
N PHE A 7 -7.28 -0.04 18.66
CA PHE A 7 -6.38 -0.10 17.50
C PHE A 7 -6.41 -1.45 16.78
N VAL A 8 -6.56 -2.55 17.55
CA VAL A 8 -6.65 -3.89 16.96
C VAL A 8 -7.92 -4.02 16.11
N LEU A 9 -9.03 -3.42 16.53
CA LEU A 9 -10.29 -3.41 15.79
C LEU A 9 -10.36 -2.34 14.69
N HIS A 10 -9.35 -1.49 14.57
CA HIS A 10 -9.24 -0.51 13.48
C HIS A 10 -8.74 -1.19 12.21
N LEU A 11 -9.66 -1.85 11.48
CA LEU A 11 -9.33 -2.70 10.34
C LEU A 11 -8.88 -1.91 9.09
N PRO A 12 -8.02 -2.50 8.25
CA PRO A 12 -7.60 -1.88 6.99
C PRO A 12 -8.78 -1.66 6.03
N LEU A 13 -8.78 -0.54 5.32
CA LEU A 13 -9.73 -0.27 4.22
C LEU A 13 -9.41 -1.08 2.96
N ARG A 14 -8.13 -1.25 2.68
CA ARG A 14 -7.59 -1.99 1.53
C ARG A 14 -6.16 -2.36 1.79
N TYR A 15 -5.62 -3.18 0.91
CA TYR A 15 -4.21 -3.54 0.90
C TYR A 15 -3.54 -3.05 -0.37
N GLU A 16 -2.28 -2.68 -0.26
CA GLU A 16 -1.44 -2.28 -1.37
C GLU A 16 -0.30 -3.28 -1.53
N ASP A 17 -0.13 -3.79 -2.75
CA ASP A 17 1.00 -4.67 -3.07
C ASP A 17 2.26 -3.83 -3.28
N GLU A 18 3.13 -3.81 -2.27
CA GLU A 18 4.45 -3.18 -2.28
C GLU A 18 5.57 -4.23 -2.28
N THR A 19 5.22 -5.51 -2.41
CA THR A 19 6.14 -6.64 -2.28
C THR A 19 7.00 -6.85 -3.51
N ARG A 20 6.66 -6.24 -4.64
CA ARG A 20 7.33 -6.39 -5.91
C ARG A 20 7.50 -5.09 -6.66
N VAL A 21 8.54 -5.05 -7.46
CA VAL A 21 8.81 -4.00 -8.44
C VAL A 21 8.53 -4.58 -9.82
N ILE A 22 7.89 -3.79 -10.69
CA ILE A 22 7.66 -4.17 -12.09
C ILE A 22 8.43 -3.24 -13.03
N PRO A 23 8.82 -3.70 -14.23
CA PRO A 23 9.40 -2.83 -15.25
C PRO A 23 8.47 -1.68 -15.63
N ILE A 24 9.03 -0.50 -15.93
CA ILE A 24 8.25 0.67 -16.35
C ILE A 24 7.38 0.37 -17.57
N SER A 25 7.87 -0.46 -18.50
CA SER A 25 7.10 -0.90 -19.68
C SER A 25 5.80 -1.63 -19.34
N GLN A 26 5.71 -2.28 -18.19
CA GLN A 26 4.53 -3.03 -17.73
C GLN A 26 3.50 -2.18 -16.98
N LEU A 27 3.81 -0.91 -16.70
CA LEU A 27 2.87 -0.01 -16.08
C LEU A 27 1.62 0.19 -16.96
N ARG A 28 0.45 0.15 -16.35
CA ARG A 28 -0.83 0.35 -17.03
C ARG A 28 -1.56 1.58 -16.48
N PRO A 29 -1.99 2.53 -17.31
CA PRO A 29 -2.80 3.66 -16.88
C PRO A 29 -4.06 3.20 -16.14
N GLY A 30 -4.42 3.91 -15.07
CA GLY A 30 -5.55 3.58 -14.20
C GLY A 30 -5.24 2.61 -13.06
N PHE A 31 -4.02 2.04 -13.01
CA PHE A 31 -3.60 1.12 -11.96
C PHE A 31 -2.44 1.69 -11.14
N ALA A 32 -2.37 1.30 -9.89
CA ALA A 32 -1.20 1.57 -9.07
C ALA A 32 -0.05 0.64 -9.48
N GLY A 33 1.15 1.21 -9.55
CA GLY A 33 2.38 0.47 -9.85
C GLY A 33 3.53 0.88 -8.96
N GLN A 34 4.52 -0.01 -8.80
CA GLN A 34 5.77 0.24 -8.11
C GLN A 34 6.92 -0.12 -9.04
N VAL A 35 7.78 0.85 -9.31
CA VAL A 35 8.92 0.73 -10.22
C VAL A 35 10.19 1.24 -9.56
N GLU A 36 11.33 0.76 -10.02
CA GLU A 36 12.65 1.28 -9.67
C GLU A 36 13.35 1.81 -10.91
N GLY A 37 14.14 2.85 -10.73
CA GLY A 37 14.93 3.41 -11.81
C GLY A 37 15.87 4.49 -11.33
N GLU A 38 16.58 5.07 -12.27
CA GLU A 38 17.46 6.21 -12.05
C GLU A 38 16.75 7.49 -12.49
N ILE A 39 16.96 8.59 -11.77
CA ILE A 39 16.50 9.91 -12.17
C ILE A 39 17.42 10.44 -13.26
N THR A 40 16.91 10.50 -14.47
CA THR A 40 17.65 11.02 -15.65
C THR A 40 17.45 12.52 -15.86
N LYS A 41 16.31 13.07 -15.40
CA LYS A 41 15.99 14.48 -15.50
C LYS A 41 15.23 14.95 -14.26
N SER A 42 15.52 16.17 -13.80
CA SER A 42 14.79 16.80 -12.70
C SER A 42 14.76 18.31 -12.92
N GLU A 43 13.57 18.89 -12.95
CA GLU A 43 13.41 20.32 -13.23
C GLU A 43 12.18 20.90 -12.51
N VAL A 44 12.26 22.20 -12.20
CA VAL A 44 11.13 22.97 -11.70
C VAL A 44 10.57 23.80 -12.83
N LEU A 45 9.33 23.52 -13.21
CA LEU A 45 8.58 24.29 -14.20
C LEU A 45 7.75 25.36 -13.48
N TYR A 46 7.71 26.57 -14.04
CA TYR A 46 6.99 27.70 -13.48
C TYR A 46 5.69 28.04 -14.22
N ARG A 47 5.51 27.47 -15.42
CA ARG A 47 4.30 27.69 -16.23
C ARG A 47 3.66 26.35 -16.58
N PRO A 48 2.32 26.25 -16.59
CA PRO A 48 1.31 27.23 -16.17
C PRO A 48 1.24 27.46 -14.65
N ARG A 49 1.82 26.57 -13.86
CA ARG A 49 1.98 26.64 -12.39
C ARG A 49 3.34 26.09 -11.98
N ARG A 50 3.82 26.55 -10.84
CA ARG A 50 5.04 25.98 -10.25
C ARG A 50 4.83 24.51 -9.94
N GLN A 51 5.62 23.65 -10.55
CA GLN A 51 5.59 22.20 -10.37
C GLN A 51 7.00 21.61 -10.46
N LEU A 52 7.22 20.51 -9.75
CA LEU A 52 8.42 19.71 -9.87
C LEU A 52 8.12 18.55 -10.81
N THR A 53 8.99 18.33 -11.78
CA THR A 53 8.95 17.18 -12.68
C THR A 53 10.28 16.45 -12.62
N ALA A 54 10.24 15.12 -12.72
CA ALA A 54 11.41 14.30 -12.85
C ALA A 54 11.12 13.13 -13.80
N THR A 55 12.13 12.65 -14.48
CA THR A 55 12.06 11.44 -15.31
C THR A 55 12.80 10.34 -14.57
N LEU A 56 12.08 9.24 -14.30
CA LEU A 56 12.62 8.00 -13.79
C LEU A 56 12.76 7.03 -14.95
N ALA A 57 13.94 6.46 -15.15
CA ALA A 57 14.22 5.51 -16.22
C ALA A 57 14.74 4.18 -15.68
N ASP A 58 14.30 3.09 -16.28
CA ASP A 58 14.88 1.75 -16.17
C ASP A 58 15.25 1.23 -17.56
N ASP A 59 15.73 -0.01 -17.66
CA ASP A 59 16.09 -0.64 -18.93
C ASP A 59 14.89 -0.84 -19.87
N SER A 60 13.67 -0.69 -19.38
CA SER A 60 12.42 -0.95 -20.11
C SER A 60 11.70 0.31 -20.59
N GLY A 61 12.04 1.48 -20.09
CA GLY A 61 11.41 2.73 -20.47
C GLY A 61 11.56 3.87 -19.49
N GLU A 62 10.75 4.90 -19.70
CA GLU A 62 10.74 6.12 -18.90
C GLU A 62 9.37 6.38 -18.29
N LEU A 63 9.37 6.95 -17.09
CA LEU A 63 8.19 7.37 -16.35
C LEU A 63 8.33 8.82 -15.89
N GLN A 64 7.34 9.64 -16.21
CA GLN A 64 7.28 11.01 -15.71
C GLN A 64 6.73 11.04 -14.28
N LEU A 65 7.47 11.66 -13.39
CA LEU A 65 7.04 11.93 -12.01
C LEU A 65 6.71 13.41 -11.90
N ARG A 66 5.56 13.75 -11.29
CA ARG A 66 5.08 15.13 -11.20
C ARG A 66 4.56 15.47 -9.82
N TRP A 67 4.96 16.64 -9.30
CA TRP A 67 4.41 17.22 -8.07
C TRP A 67 3.88 18.63 -8.37
N LEU A 68 2.56 18.78 -8.23
CA LEU A 68 1.88 20.07 -8.47
C LEU A 68 2.15 21.07 -7.33
N ASN A 69 2.31 20.54 -6.12
CA ASN A 69 2.81 21.25 -4.94
C ASN A 69 3.96 20.43 -4.36
N PHE A 70 5.08 21.05 -4.07
CA PHE A 70 6.25 20.35 -3.57
C PHE A 70 7.03 21.18 -2.57
N TYR A 71 7.71 20.48 -1.69
CA TYR A 71 8.64 21.04 -0.72
C TYR A 71 10.10 20.89 -1.19
N PRO A 72 11.03 21.73 -0.72
CA PRO A 72 12.45 21.62 -1.06
C PRO A 72 13.04 20.22 -0.77
N SER A 73 12.52 19.51 0.22
CA SER A 73 12.92 18.13 0.54
C SER A 73 12.60 17.16 -0.60
N GLN A 74 11.47 17.32 -1.29
CA GLN A 74 11.09 16.47 -2.42
C GLN A 74 11.99 16.75 -3.63
N GLN A 75 12.34 18.01 -3.89
CA GLN A 75 13.28 18.37 -4.94
C GLN A 75 14.65 17.72 -4.71
N LYS A 76 15.13 17.70 -3.45
CA LYS A 76 16.40 17.03 -3.09
C LYS A 76 16.32 15.50 -3.24
N GLN A 77 15.14 14.91 -3.17
CA GLN A 77 14.97 13.46 -3.36
C GLN A 77 15.16 13.03 -4.80
N VAL A 78 14.73 13.85 -5.77
CA VAL A 78 14.76 13.53 -7.20
C VAL A 78 15.96 14.17 -7.93
N THR A 79 17.14 14.08 -7.35
CA THR A 79 18.38 14.54 -7.98
C THR A 79 18.80 13.56 -9.07
N VAL A 80 19.27 14.09 -10.21
CA VAL A 80 19.79 13.29 -11.35
C VAL A 80 20.89 12.35 -10.90
N GLY A 81 20.88 11.13 -11.41
CA GLY A 81 21.78 10.02 -11.05
C GLY A 81 21.36 9.22 -9.82
N LYS A 82 20.29 9.63 -9.13
CA LYS A 82 19.83 8.92 -7.95
C LYS A 82 18.88 7.78 -8.31
N ARG A 83 19.13 6.58 -7.76
CA ARG A 83 18.24 5.44 -7.90
C ARG A 83 17.14 5.47 -6.84
N LEU A 84 15.91 5.42 -7.30
CA LEU A 84 14.72 5.53 -6.46
C LEU A 84 13.69 4.48 -6.85
N ARG A 85 12.88 4.13 -5.87
CA ARG A 85 11.63 3.39 -6.08
C ARG A 85 10.49 4.37 -6.02
N ALA A 86 9.67 4.41 -7.09
CA ALA A 86 8.48 5.23 -7.19
C ALA A 86 7.23 4.36 -7.18
N ARG A 87 6.24 4.75 -6.37
CA ARG A 87 4.95 4.10 -6.30
C ARG A 87 3.83 5.12 -6.42
N GLY A 88 2.84 4.81 -7.24
CA GLY A 88 1.68 5.67 -7.42
C GLY A 88 0.70 5.12 -8.46
N GLU A 89 -0.41 5.82 -8.62
CA GLU A 89 -1.34 5.58 -9.72
C GLU A 89 -0.71 6.08 -11.03
N VAL A 90 -0.71 5.20 -12.02
CA VAL A 90 -0.20 5.53 -13.36
C VAL A 90 -1.30 6.22 -14.15
N ARG A 91 -0.96 7.35 -14.77
CA ARG A 91 -1.84 8.07 -15.68
C ARG A 91 -1.25 8.10 -17.08
N GLY A 92 -2.11 8.19 -18.09
CA GLY A 92 -1.69 8.55 -19.44
C GLY A 92 -1.45 10.07 -19.50
N GLY A 93 -0.25 10.48 -19.84
CA GLY A 93 0.09 11.89 -20.05
C GLY A 93 0.36 12.17 -21.52
N LEU A 94 0.53 13.45 -21.87
CA LEU A 94 0.87 13.89 -23.24
C LEU A 94 2.22 13.32 -23.72
N PHE A 95 3.12 13.00 -22.79
CA PHE A 95 4.46 12.51 -23.06
C PHE A 95 4.67 11.06 -22.63
N GLY A 96 3.59 10.29 -22.48
CA GLY A 96 3.65 8.89 -22.06
C GLY A 96 3.01 8.64 -20.69
N ARG A 97 3.59 7.73 -19.93
CA ARG A 97 3.09 7.39 -18.59
C ARG A 97 3.57 8.40 -17.55
N GLU A 98 2.68 8.81 -16.65
CA GLU A 98 3.04 9.70 -15.55
C GLU A 98 2.48 9.20 -14.21
N MET A 99 3.17 9.55 -13.13
CA MET A 99 2.66 9.47 -11.76
C MET A 99 2.63 10.86 -11.14
N VAL A 100 1.47 11.24 -10.60
CA VAL A 100 1.30 12.52 -9.90
C VAL A 100 1.38 12.28 -8.40
N HIS A 101 2.24 13.04 -7.72
CA HIS A 101 2.54 12.88 -6.29
C HIS A 101 2.94 11.45 -5.89
N PRO A 102 3.88 10.79 -6.62
CA PRO A 102 4.28 9.45 -6.26
C PRO A 102 4.94 9.42 -4.87
N ARG A 103 4.79 8.30 -4.21
CA ARG A 103 5.57 7.98 -3.02
C ARG A 103 6.95 7.51 -3.45
N LEU A 104 7.98 8.13 -2.89
CA LEU A 104 9.37 7.77 -3.19
C LEU A 104 10.01 7.07 -1.98
N THR A 105 10.79 6.03 -2.28
CA THR A 105 11.66 5.35 -1.33
C THR A 105 13.02 5.12 -1.97
N ASN A 106 14.05 4.87 -1.16
CA ASN A 106 15.35 4.47 -1.70
C ASN A 106 15.21 3.09 -2.38
N ALA A 107 15.83 2.90 -3.54
CA ALA A 107 15.84 1.62 -4.25
C ALA A 107 16.49 0.49 -3.40
N ASP A 108 17.50 0.83 -2.59
CA ASP A 108 18.19 -0.14 -1.72
C ASP A 108 17.35 -0.59 -0.50
N ALA A 109 16.22 0.06 -0.23
CA ALA A 109 15.37 -0.34 0.88
C ALA A 109 14.75 -1.72 0.61
N PRO A 110 14.72 -2.64 1.60
CA PRO A 110 14.11 -3.95 1.41
C PRO A 110 12.63 -3.80 1.03
N LEU A 111 12.15 -4.67 0.16
CA LEU A 111 10.73 -4.78 -0.16
C LEU A 111 9.96 -5.38 1.02
N PRO A 112 8.73 -4.94 1.28
CA PRO A 112 7.86 -5.62 2.22
C PRO A 112 7.64 -7.07 1.80
N THR A 113 7.55 -7.97 2.77
CA THR A 113 7.27 -9.40 2.54
C THR A 113 5.78 -9.72 2.55
N ALA A 114 4.96 -8.78 3.01
CA ALA A 114 3.51 -8.89 3.08
C ALA A 114 2.85 -7.67 2.45
N LEU A 115 1.57 -7.78 2.14
CA LEU A 115 0.79 -6.66 1.62
C LEU A 115 0.73 -5.53 2.65
N THR A 116 0.81 -4.30 2.18
CA THR A 116 0.79 -3.11 3.02
C THR A 116 -0.65 -2.68 3.31
N PRO A 117 -1.12 -2.71 4.57
CA PRO A 117 -2.46 -2.28 4.94
C PRO A 117 -2.59 -0.76 4.85
N VAL A 118 -3.74 -0.29 4.34
CA VAL A 118 -4.14 1.12 4.33
C VAL A 118 -5.34 1.28 5.25
N TYR A 119 -5.18 2.06 6.30
CA TYR A 119 -6.19 2.26 7.33
C TYR A 119 -7.03 3.52 7.08
N PRO A 120 -8.29 3.56 7.56
CA PRO A 120 -9.02 4.81 7.70
C PRO A 120 -8.19 5.78 8.52
N SER A 121 -8.01 7.00 8.05
CA SER A 121 -7.28 8.04 8.80
C SER A 121 -7.94 9.39 8.60
N THR A 122 -7.82 10.24 9.61
CA THR A 122 -8.19 11.65 9.53
C THR A 122 -7.02 12.48 9.03
N GLU A 123 -7.30 13.71 8.61
CA GLU A 123 -6.27 14.67 8.21
C GLU A 123 -5.21 14.84 9.31
N GLY A 124 -3.95 14.85 8.91
CA GLY A 124 -2.81 15.00 9.83
C GLY A 124 -2.30 13.71 10.48
N LEU A 125 -2.95 12.56 10.29
CA LEU A 125 -2.47 11.29 10.83
C LEU A 125 -1.82 10.42 9.74
N PRO A 126 -0.47 10.34 9.68
CA PRO A 126 0.22 9.56 8.66
C PRO A 126 -0.03 8.06 8.80
N GLN A 127 -0.19 7.37 7.66
CA GLN A 127 -0.38 5.91 7.61
C GLN A 127 0.75 5.13 8.32
N LEU A 128 1.99 5.61 8.23
CA LEU A 128 3.12 4.97 8.92
C LEU A 128 2.96 4.99 10.44
N THR A 129 2.45 6.10 10.99
CA THR A 129 2.18 6.24 12.43
C THR A 129 1.09 5.27 12.86
N LEU A 130 -0.03 5.20 12.10
CA LEU A 130 -1.10 4.24 12.36
C LEU A 130 -0.62 2.79 12.32
N ARG A 131 0.12 2.40 11.29
CA ARG A 131 0.67 1.04 11.18
C ARG A 131 1.54 0.67 12.37
N ARG A 132 2.39 1.59 12.84
CA ARG A 132 3.22 1.37 14.02
C ARG A 132 2.41 1.23 15.30
N ALA A 133 1.40 2.09 15.49
CA ALA A 133 0.52 2.03 16.65
C ALA A 133 -0.28 0.71 16.69
N ILE A 134 -0.82 0.30 15.54
CA ILE A 134 -1.57 -0.96 15.41
C ILE A 134 -0.66 -2.17 15.64
N ALA A 135 0.55 -2.18 15.08
CA ALA A 135 1.51 -3.26 15.33
C ALA A 135 1.83 -3.40 16.83
N GLN A 136 2.08 -2.29 17.52
CA GLN A 136 2.30 -2.30 18.96
C GLN A 136 1.05 -2.75 19.75
N ALA A 137 -0.14 -2.39 19.29
CA ALA A 137 -1.39 -2.82 19.91
C ALA A 137 -1.61 -4.33 19.77
N LEU A 138 -1.34 -4.90 18.59
CA LEU A 138 -1.40 -6.34 18.33
C LEU A 138 -0.45 -7.17 19.22
N ASP A 139 0.65 -6.56 19.68
CA ASP A 139 1.62 -7.22 20.56
C ASP A 139 1.24 -7.07 22.05
N ARG A 140 0.39 -6.11 22.41
CA ARG A 140 0.07 -5.77 23.81
C ARG A 140 -1.36 -6.10 24.22
N ALA A 141 -2.29 -6.14 23.27
CA ALA A 141 -3.69 -6.43 23.53
C ALA A 141 -3.90 -7.89 23.91
N ASP A 142 -4.87 -8.14 24.76
CA ASP A 142 -5.39 -9.50 24.98
C ASP A 142 -6.20 -9.92 23.75
N LEU A 143 -5.66 -10.88 23.00
CA LEU A 143 -6.28 -11.45 21.81
C LEU A 143 -6.91 -12.83 22.08
N SER A 144 -7.21 -13.14 23.33
CA SER A 144 -7.91 -14.37 23.69
C SER A 144 -9.32 -14.40 23.09
N ASP A 145 -9.79 -15.62 22.76
CA ASP A 145 -11.13 -15.81 22.24
C ASP A 145 -12.17 -15.53 23.31
N THR A 146 -13.17 -14.72 22.96
CA THR A 146 -14.36 -14.51 23.79
C THR A 146 -15.44 -15.58 23.58
N LEU A 147 -15.34 -16.34 22.48
CA LEU A 147 -16.25 -17.45 22.17
C LEU A 147 -15.68 -18.76 22.71
N PRO A 148 -16.55 -19.65 23.25
CA PRO A 148 -16.12 -20.98 23.70
C PRO A 148 -15.67 -21.82 22.49
N PRO A 149 -14.71 -22.78 22.69
CA PRO A 149 -14.16 -23.59 21.59
C PRO A 149 -15.24 -24.35 20.80
N GLN A 150 -16.33 -24.75 21.46
CA GLN A 150 -17.45 -25.45 20.82
C GLN A 150 -18.20 -24.57 19.82
N ALA A 151 -18.28 -23.25 20.08
CA ALA A 151 -18.88 -22.29 19.15
C ALA A 151 -17.97 -22.05 17.96
N LEU A 152 -16.66 -21.91 18.16
CA LEU A 152 -15.69 -21.78 17.07
C LEU A 152 -15.76 -22.99 16.14
N ALA A 153 -15.74 -24.20 16.69
CA ALA A 153 -15.84 -25.44 15.90
C ALA A 153 -17.18 -25.57 15.16
N ARG A 154 -18.31 -25.23 15.84
CA ARG A 154 -19.66 -25.34 15.26
C ARG A 154 -19.84 -24.44 14.02
N TYR A 155 -19.23 -23.25 14.02
CA TYR A 155 -19.38 -22.26 12.95
C TYR A 155 -18.17 -22.18 12.02
N ASP A 156 -17.21 -23.09 12.17
CA ASP A 156 -15.96 -23.12 11.40
C ASP A 156 -15.25 -21.76 11.43
N LEU A 157 -15.15 -21.17 12.62
CA LEU A 157 -14.50 -19.89 12.82
C LEU A 157 -13.03 -20.09 13.24
N PRO A 158 -12.10 -19.35 12.66
CA PRO A 158 -10.72 -19.34 13.14
C PRO A 158 -10.63 -18.69 14.52
N PRO A 159 -9.64 -19.05 15.35
CA PRO A 159 -9.36 -18.33 16.59
C PRO A 159 -9.10 -16.85 16.35
N PHE A 160 -9.49 -16.00 17.30
CA PHE A 160 -9.43 -14.54 17.13
C PHE A 160 -8.02 -14.02 16.84
N ALA A 161 -7.02 -14.46 17.63
CA ALA A 161 -5.65 -13.96 17.49
C ALA A 161 -5.03 -14.19 16.08
N PRO A 162 -5.05 -15.41 15.51
CA PRO A 162 -4.56 -15.60 14.14
C PRO A 162 -5.42 -14.88 13.09
N ALA A 163 -6.74 -14.84 13.27
CA ALA A 163 -7.63 -14.17 12.33
C ALA A 163 -7.36 -12.66 12.24
N ILE A 164 -7.28 -12.00 13.39
CA ILE A 164 -7.03 -10.55 13.43
C ILE A 164 -5.63 -10.20 12.92
N ARG A 165 -4.61 -10.99 13.24
CA ARG A 165 -3.26 -10.81 12.72
C ARG A 165 -3.20 -10.96 11.19
N ALA A 166 -3.89 -11.94 10.62
CA ALA A 166 -3.99 -12.12 9.18
C ALA A 166 -4.67 -10.92 8.49
N LEU A 167 -5.67 -10.29 9.12
CA LEU A 167 -6.30 -9.08 8.59
C LEU A 167 -5.36 -7.86 8.60
N HIS A 168 -4.42 -7.79 9.52
CA HIS A 168 -3.45 -6.69 9.58
C HIS A 168 -2.19 -6.94 8.75
N THR A 169 -1.85 -8.21 8.49
CA THR A 169 -0.62 -8.60 7.77
C THR A 169 -0.92 -9.80 6.86
N PRO A 170 -1.75 -9.63 5.82
CA PRO A 170 -2.09 -10.75 4.93
C PRO A 170 -0.87 -11.15 4.08
N ALA A 171 -0.69 -12.45 3.92
CA ALA A 171 0.32 -13.00 3.03
C ALA A 171 0.00 -12.68 1.56
N GLN A 172 1.01 -12.75 0.69
CA GLN A 172 0.81 -12.66 -0.75
C GLN A 172 -0.16 -13.75 -1.22
N GLY A 173 -1.18 -13.38 -2.01
CA GLY A 173 -2.21 -14.30 -2.50
C GLY A 173 -3.48 -14.39 -1.65
N GLU A 174 -3.47 -13.90 -0.41
CA GLU A 174 -4.66 -13.89 0.47
C GLU A 174 -5.53 -12.62 0.32
N SER A 175 -5.10 -11.66 -0.50
CA SER A 175 -5.80 -10.36 -0.63
C SER A 175 -7.22 -10.47 -1.16
N GLU A 176 -7.51 -11.46 -2.02
CA GLU A 176 -8.88 -11.71 -2.52
C GLU A 176 -9.79 -12.29 -1.45
N ALA A 177 -9.28 -13.17 -0.60
CA ALA A 177 -10.03 -13.73 0.51
C ALA A 177 -10.33 -12.65 1.58
N ALA A 178 -9.34 -11.82 1.93
CA ALA A 178 -9.52 -10.72 2.88
C ALA A 178 -10.46 -9.62 2.32
N ALA A 179 -10.45 -9.34 1.02
CA ALA A 179 -11.39 -8.45 0.37
C ALA A 179 -12.83 -9.02 0.35
N GLY A 180 -12.99 -10.33 0.22
CA GLY A 180 -14.28 -11.02 0.27
C GLY A 180 -14.99 -10.90 1.62
N TYR A 181 -14.26 -10.90 2.72
CA TYR A 181 -14.82 -10.69 4.06
C TYR A 181 -15.47 -9.31 4.23
N ARG A 182 -15.00 -8.29 3.53
CA ARG A 182 -15.50 -6.91 3.65
C ARG A 182 -16.71 -6.57 2.79
N THR A 183 -16.92 -7.26 1.68
CA THR A 183 -17.97 -6.89 0.72
C THR A 183 -19.29 -7.62 0.94
N GLY A 184 -19.39 -8.50 1.94
CA GLY A 184 -20.62 -9.27 2.22
C GLY A 184 -21.10 -10.14 1.04
N ARG A 185 -20.30 -10.26 0.00
CA ARG A 185 -20.56 -11.20 -1.10
C ARG A 185 -20.25 -12.59 -0.58
N ARG A 186 -21.30 -13.26 -0.13
CA ARG A 186 -21.29 -14.72 0.03
C ARG A 186 -20.83 -15.32 -1.29
N GLY A 187 -19.56 -15.68 -1.36
CA GLY A 187 -19.05 -16.55 -2.39
C GLY A 187 -19.81 -17.86 -2.24
N ARG A 188 -20.68 -18.16 -3.20
CA ARG A 188 -21.24 -19.51 -3.32
C ARG A 188 -20.05 -20.45 -3.51
N ALA A 189 -19.76 -21.23 -2.49
CA ALA A 189 -18.93 -22.41 -2.66
C ALA A 189 -19.60 -23.30 -3.72
N PRO A 190 -18.88 -23.75 -4.75
CA PRO A 190 -19.40 -24.79 -5.65
C PRO A 190 -19.23 -26.13 -4.95
N GLY A 191 -20.29 -26.73 -4.44
CA GLY A 191 -20.13 -28.06 -3.88
C GLY A 191 -21.38 -28.65 -3.25
N ARG A 192 -22.18 -29.30 -4.07
CA ARG A 192 -22.98 -30.52 -3.83
C ARG A 192 -23.66 -30.68 -2.46
N TRP A 193 -24.94 -30.41 -2.45
CA TRP A 193 -25.84 -31.14 -1.60
C TRP A 193 -26.51 -32.27 -2.41
N ARG A 194 -26.25 -33.50 -2.03
CA ARG A 194 -27.14 -34.64 -2.26
C ARG A 194 -27.81 -34.98 -0.92
#